data_8d6f95e25ffced2d0a792a936723c079
#
_entry.id   8d6f95e25ffced2d0a792a936723c079
#
_cell.length_a   1.000
_cell.length_b   1.000
_cell.length_c   1.000
_cell.angle_alpha   90.00
_cell.angle_beta   90.00
_cell.angle_gamma   90.00
#
_symmetry.space_group_name_H-M   'P 1'
#
loop_
_entity.id
_entity.type
_entity.pdbx_description
1 polymer ?
#
loop_
_entity_poly.entity_id
_entity_poly.type
_entity_poly.pdbx_seq_one_letter_code
_entity_poly.pdbx_strand_id
1 'polypeptide(L)'
;MIRSSKTWQAVALTAVAGLALSACGTTDTDDGDASGEDCNFKIGVMGALSGANASIVLPSVDGAELALNQWENDECEVTIEKFDTEGDPAKATPVATQIAGDESFIGVIGGAFSGETRATKSIYADAGVTMVSQSATATDLTQADQVDVFHRLVPYDDYQGSAIANYLADEVGATKVFVVDNSEAYGEPLADRVEETLGDKMVQRDKTEVGQTDFAPTISKMESASPDAVFYGGYIAEAAPLLKQMRDAGIEAPFVGGDGLYGADFGNAVGDAGEGAVVMCPCAPIDEESTFAADYEAEFGAAPGAYAAEGFDAMSVFLAALDDGARTREDVEAFVDDYSAEGLSKEIAFDENGDVPQENVSYWAYKNEGGTLVPEVEVTP
;
A
#
# COMPACT_ATOMS: atom_id res chain seq x y z
N MET A 1 24.98 -44.75 -56.06
CA MET A 1 24.49 -46.10 -56.44
C MET A 1 23.04 -46.17 -55.99
N ILE A 2 22.14 -46.09 -56.96
CA ILE A 2 21.17 -47.06 -57.40
C ILE A 2 19.93 -47.09 -56.51
N ARG A 3 18.88 -46.43 -56.94
CA ARG A 3 17.63 -46.80 -57.69
C ARG A 3 16.49 -47.27 -56.78
N SER A 4 15.37 -46.51 -56.77
CA SER A 4 14.20 -46.67 -57.72
C SER A 4 13.22 -47.69 -57.12
N SER A 5 11.91 -47.58 -57.09
CA SER A 5 10.86 -47.13 -58.01
C SER A 5 9.49 -47.23 -57.29
N LYS A 6 8.57 -46.29 -57.48
CA LYS A 6 7.33 -46.37 -58.32
C LYS A 6 6.47 -47.61 -58.14
N THR A 7 5.17 -47.45 -57.83
CA THR A 7 4.02 -47.35 -58.75
C THR A 7 2.70 -47.36 -57.95
N TRP A 8 1.77 -46.44 -58.13
CA TRP A 8 0.55 -46.43 -58.96
C TRP A 8 -0.48 -47.53 -58.62
N GLN A 9 -1.74 -47.27 -58.30
CA GLN A 9 -2.97 -46.93 -59.09
C GLN A 9 -4.15 -46.90 -58.11
N ALA A 10 -5.04 -46.03 -58.08
CA ALA A 10 -6.10 -45.48 -58.92
C ALA A 10 -7.50 -46.12 -58.72
N VAL A 11 -8.47 -45.26 -58.43
CA VAL A 11 -9.88 -45.22 -58.90
C VAL A 11 -10.92 -46.19 -58.34
N ALA A 12 -11.95 -45.60 -57.69
CA ALA A 12 -13.33 -45.67 -58.16
C ALA A 12 -14.31 -44.75 -57.40
N LEU A 13 -14.97 -43.94 -58.23
CA LEU A 13 -16.17 -43.17 -57.88
C LEU A 13 -17.37 -44.11 -57.71
N THR A 14 -18.27 -43.81 -56.77
CA THR A 14 -19.72 -44.05 -57.00
C THR A 14 -20.52 -42.96 -56.26
N ALA A 15 -21.23 -42.18 -57.04
CA ALA A 15 -22.26 -41.23 -56.63
C ALA A 15 -23.58 -41.95 -56.47
N VAL A 16 -24.33 -41.65 -55.39
CA VAL A 16 -25.79 -41.89 -55.36
C VAL A 16 -26.45 -40.67 -54.78
N ALA A 17 -27.31 -40.04 -55.55
CA ALA A 17 -28.23 -39.00 -55.25
C ALA A 17 -29.48 -39.52 -54.52
N GLY A 18 -30.04 -38.80 -53.60
CA GLY A 18 -31.34 -39.16 -52.99
C GLY A 18 -31.93 -38.04 -52.16
N LEU A 19 -32.64 -37.14 -52.79
CA LEU A 19 -33.91 -36.50 -52.48
C LEU A 19 -34.19 -35.91 -51.07
N ALA A 20 -34.53 -34.64 -51.12
CA ALA A 20 -35.07 -33.73 -50.10
C ALA A 20 -36.40 -34.19 -49.49
N LEU A 21 -36.56 -33.87 -48.21
CA LEU A 21 -37.87 -33.58 -47.59
C LEU A 21 -37.69 -32.44 -46.61
N SER A 22 -38.32 -31.33 -46.98
CA SER A 22 -38.53 -30.14 -46.13
C SER A 22 -39.42 -30.49 -44.96
N ALA A 23 -38.95 -30.12 -43.73
CA ALA A 23 -39.82 -29.89 -42.60
C ALA A 23 -39.47 -28.54 -42.01
N CYS A 24 -40.42 -27.59 -42.04
CA CYS A 24 -40.42 -26.38 -41.26
C CYS A 24 -40.40 -26.77 -39.77
N GLY A 25 -39.38 -26.33 -39.07
CA GLY A 25 -39.26 -26.34 -37.63
C GLY A 25 -38.82 -24.96 -37.21
N THR A 26 -39.61 -24.34 -36.39
CA THR A 26 -39.52 -23.09 -35.66
C THR A 26 -38.08 -22.69 -35.36
N THR A 27 -37.77 -21.46 -35.70
CA THR A 27 -36.65 -20.71 -35.13
C THR A 27 -36.90 -20.52 -33.64
N ASP A 28 -36.43 -21.46 -32.83
CA ASP A 28 -36.02 -21.13 -31.49
C ASP A 28 -34.77 -20.25 -31.64
N THR A 29 -34.92 -18.99 -31.37
CA THR A 29 -33.80 -18.16 -30.96
C THR A 29 -33.30 -18.82 -29.69
N ASP A 30 -32.23 -19.61 -29.83
CA ASP A 30 -31.35 -19.92 -28.74
C ASP A 30 -30.81 -18.58 -28.31
N ASP A 31 -31.46 -17.99 -27.34
CA ASP A 31 -30.82 -17.02 -26.47
C ASP A 31 -29.67 -17.83 -25.85
N GLY A 32 -28.48 -17.61 -26.39
CA GLY A 32 -27.28 -18.11 -25.79
C GLY A 32 -27.27 -17.64 -24.35
N ASP A 33 -27.63 -18.59 -23.48
CA ASP A 33 -27.25 -18.54 -22.10
C ASP A 33 -25.75 -18.29 -22.13
N ALA A 34 -25.34 -17.07 -21.87
CA ALA A 34 -23.98 -16.76 -21.53
C ALA A 34 -23.74 -17.58 -20.27
N SER A 35 -23.17 -18.78 -20.48
CA SER A 35 -22.65 -19.60 -19.39
C SER A 35 -21.81 -18.65 -18.56
N GLY A 36 -22.29 -18.36 -17.33
CA GLY A 36 -21.59 -17.47 -16.42
C GLY A 36 -20.13 -17.94 -16.38
N GLU A 37 -19.22 -17.07 -16.78
CA GLU A 37 -17.81 -17.27 -16.50
C GLU A 37 -17.72 -17.47 -15.00
N ASP A 38 -17.08 -18.58 -14.58
CA ASP A 38 -16.93 -18.87 -13.15
C ASP A 38 -16.29 -17.66 -12.48
N CYS A 39 -17.04 -16.96 -11.62
CA CYS A 39 -16.57 -15.76 -10.91
C CYS A 39 -15.72 -16.19 -9.72
N ASN A 40 -14.53 -16.71 -10.01
CA ASN A 40 -13.56 -17.17 -9.02
C ASN A 40 -12.26 -16.37 -9.19
N PHE A 41 -12.05 -15.43 -8.29
CA PHE A 41 -10.93 -14.49 -8.39
C PHE A 41 -10.03 -14.49 -7.16
N LYS A 42 -8.83 -13.98 -7.37
CA LYS A 42 -7.86 -13.72 -6.31
C LYS A 42 -7.55 -12.23 -6.22
N ILE A 43 -7.38 -11.77 -4.99
CA ILE A 43 -6.75 -10.50 -4.69
C ILE A 43 -5.42 -10.80 -4.00
N GLY A 44 -4.34 -10.30 -4.58
CA GLY A 44 -3.02 -10.37 -3.95
C GLY A 44 -2.91 -9.35 -2.84
N VAL A 45 -2.38 -9.72 -1.67
CA VAL A 45 -2.00 -8.76 -0.63
C VAL A 45 -0.51 -8.84 -0.41
N MET A 46 0.20 -7.72 -0.62
CA MET A 46 1.66 -7.69 -0.68
C MET A 46 2.23 -6.64 0.27
N GLY A 47 3.23 -7.03 1.09
CA GLY A 47 3.92 -6.16 2.02
C GLY A 47 4.82 -6.91 3.00
N ALA A 48 5.31 -6.24 4.03
CA ALA A 48 6.05 -6.89 5.11
C ALA A 48 5.08 -7.64 6.04
N LEU A 49 4.92 -8.94 5.82
CA LEU A 49 4.11 -9.80 6.70
C LEU A 49 4.96 -10.43 7.80
N SER A 50 6.28 -10.27 7.74
CA SER A 50 7.24 -10.63 8.77
C SER A 50 8.37 -9.59 8.87
N GLY A 51 9.22 -9.71 9.89
CA GLY A 51 10.34 -8.80 10.10
C GLY A 51 9.99 -7.56 10.93
N ALA A 52 10.93 -6.60 10.97
CA ALA A 52 10.86 -5.47 11.91
C ALA A 52 9.76 -4.43 11.60
N ASN A 53 9.28 -4.40 10.36
CA ASN A 53 8.25 -3.46 9.91
C ASN A 53 6.87 -4.12 9.72
N ALA A 54 6.70 -5.38 10.14
CA ALA A 54 5.45 -6.13 9.95
C ALA A 54 4.26 -5.46 10.66
N SER A 55 4.48 -4.86 11.80
CA SER A 55 3.41 -4.19 12.57
C SER A 55 2.82 -2.94 11.88
N ILE A 56 3.48 -2.43 10.84
CA ILE A 56 2.95 -1.36 9.99
C ILE A 56 1.93 -1.91 8.99
N VAL A 57 2.09 -3.16 8.54
CA VAL A 57 1.33 -3.74 7.42
C VAL A 57 0.25 -4.73 7.89
N LEU A 58 0.54 -5.57 8.89
CA LEU A 58 -0.38 -6.64 9.30
C LEU A 58 -1.79 -6.15 9.61
N PRO A 59 -2.01 -5.00 10.29
CA PRO A 59 -3.37 -4.57 10.56
C PRO A 59 -4.17 -4.20 9.30
N SER A 60 -3.51 -3.73 8.24
CA SER A 60 -4.18 -3.47 6.96
C SER A 60 -4.55 -4.75 6.21
N VAL A 61 -3.77 -5.82 6.38
CA VAL A 61 -4.10 -7.15 5.86
C VAL A 61 -5.34 -7.70 6.56
N ASP A 62 -5.38 -7.58 7.87
CA ASP A 62 -6.54 -7.98 8.68
C ASP A 62 -7.79 -7.16 8.31
N GLY A 63 -7.63 -5.85 8.06
CA GLY A 63 -8.70 -5.00 7.56
C GLY A 63 -9.26 -5.47 6.21
N ALA A 64 -8.38 -5.84 5.27
CA ALA A 64 -8.79 -6.40 3.98
C ALA A 64 -9.52 -7.75 4.14
N GLU A 65 -9.05 -8.61 5.04
CA GLU A 65 -9.73 -9.88 5.36
C GLU A 65 -11.12 -9.63 5.98
N LEU A 66 -11.23 -8.65 6.88
CA LEU A 66 -12.52 -8.31 7.49
C LEU A 66 -13.53 -7.84 6.42
N ALA A 67 -13.11 -6.98 5.49
CA ALA A 67 -13.96 -6.54 4.38
C ALA A 67 -14.45 -7.73 3.55
N LEU A 68 -13.55 -8.65 3.20
CA LEU A 68 -13.92 -9.86 2.47
C LEU A 68 -14.88 -10.75 3.26
N ASN A 69 -14.63 -10.95 4.57
CA ASN A 69 -15.48 -11.78 5.43
C ASN A 69 -16.88 -11.19 5.63
N GLN A 70 -17.03 -9.87 5.51
CA GLN A 70 -18.32 -9.17 5.60
C GLN A 70 -19.03 -9.03 4.25
N TRP A 71 -18.36 -9.35 3.13
CA TRP A 71 -18.93 -9.24 1.81
C TRP A 71 -19.96 -10.35 1.56
N GLU A 72 -21.18 -9.96 1.20
CA GLU A 72 -22.28 -10.86 0.89
C GLU A 72 -22.50 -10.90 -0.63
N ASN A 73 -21.96 -11.91 -1.30
CA ASN A 73 -22.15 -12.13 -2.73
C ASN A 73 -22.25 -13.63 -3.01
N ASP A 74 -23.37 -14.06 -3.64
CA ASP A 74 -23.64 -15.45 -3.96
C ASP A 74 -23.15 -15.86 -5.38
N GLU A 75 -22.68 -14.89 -6.19
CA GLU A 75 -22.29 -15.10 -7.59
C GLU A 75 -20.80 -15.27 -7.77
N CYS A 76 -19.99 -14.64 -6.90
CA CYS A 76 -18.54 -14.63 -7.00
C CYS A 76 -17.88 -15.23 -5.77
N GLU A 77 -16.77 -15.93 -5.99
CA GLU A 77 -15.85 -16.38 -4.94
C GLU A 77 -14.55 -15.57 -5.04
N VAL A 78 -14.16 -14.93 -3.97
CA VAL A 78 -12.89 -14.17 -3.87
C VAL A 78 -12.01 -14.78 -2.80
N THR A 79 -10.73 -14.94 -3.10
CA THR A 79 -9.74 -15.39 -2.14
C THR A 79 -8.59 -14.39 -2.03
N ILE A 80 -8.09 -14.17 -0.82
CA ILE A 80 -6.87 -13.41 -0.58
C ILE A 80 -5.67 -14.37 -0.67
N GLU A 81 -4.66 -13.99 -1.47
CA GLU A 81 -3.36 -14.64 -1.44
C GLU A 81 -2.31 -13.65 -0.90
N LYS A 82 -1.70 -14.01 0.24
CA LYS A 82 -0.76 -13.14 0.97
C LYS A 82 0.67 -13.39 0.54
N PHE A 83 1.42 -12.32 0.27
CA PHE A 83 2.80 -12.36 -0.18
C PHE A 83 3.70 -11.55 0.76
N ASP A 84 4.58 -12.25 1.46
CA ASP A 84 5.56 -11.63 2.35
C ASP A 84 6.79 -11.16 1.57
N THR A 85 6.91 -9.86 1.42
CA THR A 85 8.06 -9.21 0.78
C THR A 85 9.08 -8.69 1.79
N GLU A 86 8.75 -8.72 3.09
CA GLU A 86 9.50 -8.04 4.16
C GLU A 86 9.73 -6.54 3.85
N GLY A 87 8.95 -5.95 2.93
CA GLY A 87 9.12 -4.56 2.43
C GLY A 87 10.29 -4.39 1.46
N ASP A 88 10.93 -5.48 1.03
CA ASP A 88 12.11 -5.47 0.15
C ASP A 88 11.70 -5.46 -1.34
N PRO A 89 12.05 -4.41 -2.11
CA PRO A 89 11.79 -4.34 -3.55
C PRO A 89 12.31 -5.55 -4.35
N ALA A 90 13.43 -6.14 -3.91
CA ALA A 90 13.99 -7.32 -4.58
C ALA A 90 13.15 -8.60 -4.36
N LYS A 91 12.42 -8.69 -3.24
CA LYS A 91 11.45 -9.75 -2.97
C LYS A 91 10.10 -9.47 -3.62
N ALA A 92 9.70 -8.21 -3.72
CA ALA A 92 8.43 -7.79 -4.33
C ALA A 92 8.38 -8.06 -5.84
N THR A 93 9.48 -7.84 -6.57
CA THR A 93 9.55 -8.03 -8.04
C THR A 93 9.16 -9.44 -8.51
N PRO A 94 9.67 -10.55 -7.94
CA PRO A 94 9.22 -11.90 -8.35
C PRO A 94 7.76 -12.17 -7.96
N VAL A 95 7.26 -11.62 -6.85
CA VAL A 95 5.84 -11.71 -6.47
C VAL A 95 4.96 -11.04 -7.53
N ALA A 96 5.31 -9.80 -7.92
CA ALA A 96 4.57 -9.09 -8.96
C ALA A 96 4.56 -9.86 -10.29
N THR A 97 5.68 -10.48 -10.66
CA THR A 97 5.76 -11.32 -11.86
C THR A 97 4.86 -12.56 -11.76
N GLN A 98 4.76 -13.18 -10.58
CA GLN A 98 3.87 -14.31 -10.34
C GLN A 98 2.40 -13.89 -10.49
N ILE A 99 1.99 -12.81 -9.83
CA ILE A 99 0.61 -12.29 -9.88
C ILE A 99 0.25 -11.86 -11.30
N ALA A 100 1.14 -11.14 -11.99
CA ALA A 100 0.93 -10.71 -13.38
C ALA A 100 0.71 -11.88 -14.34
N GLY A 101 1.38 -13.02 -14.09
CA GLY A 101 1.31 -14.23 -14.91
C GLY A 101 0.11 -15.14 -14.62
N ASP A 102 -0.69 -14.90 -13.60
CA ASP A 102 -1.88 -15.69 -13.23
C ASP A 102 -3.14 -14.83 -13.41
N GLU A 103 -3.93 -15.12 -14.45
CA GLU A 103 -5.13 -14.35 -14.81
C GLU A 103 -6.25 -14.43 -13.74
N SER A 104 -6.16 -15.34 -12.78
CA SER A 104 -7.10 -15.38 -11.65
C SER A 104 -6.94 -14.20 -10.69
N PHE A 105 -5.78 -13.53 -10.68
CA PHE A 105 -5.61 -12.29 -9.94
C PHE A 105 -6.20 -11.12 -10.73
N ILE A 106 -7.21 -10.47 -10.17
CA ILE A 106 -7.86 -9.29 -10.76
C ILE A 106 -7.40 -7.98 -10.12
N GLY A 107 -6.69 -8.04 -9.01
CA GLY A 107 -6.16 -6.87 -8.32
C GLY A 107 -5.15 -7.21 -7.23
N VAL A 108 -4.48 -6.17 -6.75
CA VAL A 108 -3.48 -6.25 -5.67
C VAL A 108 -3.71 -5.13 -4.66
N ILE A 109 -3.80 -5.49 -3.38
CA ILE A 109 -3.68 -4.55 -2.26
C ILE A 109 -2.21 -4.48 -1.87
N GLY A 110 -1.61 -3.29 -2.01
CA GLY A 110 -0.16 -3.10 -1.82
C GLY A 110 0.49 -2.55 -3.10
N GLY A 111 1.86 -2.46 -3.27
CA GLY A 111 2.84 -2.55 -2.18
C GLY A 111 2.60 -1.59 -1.04
N ALA A 112 2.85 -2.12 0.12
CA ALA A 112 2.66 -1.33 1.33
C ALA A 112 3.76 -0.25 1.51
N PHE A 113 4.94 -0.49 0.96
CA PHE A 113 6.07 0.44 1.03
C PHE A 113 6.37 1.07 -0.33
N SER A 114 6.80 2.33 -0.34
CA SER A 114 7.08 3.07 -1.57
C SER A 114 8.15 2.41 -2.44
N GLY A 115 9.15 1.77 -1.84
CA GLY A 115 10.21 1.06 -2.56
C GLY A 115 9.70 -0.15 -3.34
N GLU A 116 8.86 -0.99 -2.73
CA GLU A 116 8.27 -2.15 -3.40
C GLU A 116 7.21 -1.74 -4.43
N THR A 117 6.43 -0.70 -4.17
CA THR A 117 5.48 -0.12 -5.13
C THR A 117 6.21 0.36 -6.39
N ARG A 118 7.28 1.14 -6.22
CA ARG A 118 8.11 1.62 -7.33
C ARG A 118 8.69 0.48 -8.17
N ALA A 119 9.09 -0.62 -7.54
CA ALA A 119 9.66 -1.78 -8.22
C ALA A 119 8.63 -2.63 -8.98
N THR A 120 7.36 -2.55 -8.64
CA THR A 120 6.33 -3.50 -9.10
C THR A 120 5.24 -2.90 -9.97
N LYS A 121 4.92 -1.61 -9.81
CA LYS A 121 3.79 -0.97 -10.51
C LYS A 121 3.85 -1.10 -12.04
N SER A 122 5.03 -1.02 -12.67
CA SER A 122 5.17 -1.22 -14.12
C SER A 122 4.90 -2.67 -14.54
N ILE A 123 5.20 -3.66 -13.69
CA ILE A 123 4.92 -5.08 -13.97
C ILE A 123 3.41 -5.30 -13.97
N TYR A 124 2.70 -4.70 -13.02
CA TYR A 124 1.24 -4.76 -12.97
C TYR A 124 0.58 -4.00 -14.12
N ALA A 125 1.12 -2.82 -14.49
CA ALA A 125 0.64 -2.06 -15.65
C ALA A 125 0.75 -2.84 -16.96
N ASP A 126 1.90 -3.51 -17.19
CA ASP A 126 2.11 -4.34 -18.37
C ASP A 126 1.11 -5.54 -18.46
N ALA A 127 0.59 -5.98 -17.31
CA ALA A 127 -0.37 -7.07 -17.19
C ALA A 127 -1.82 -6.61 -16.99
N GLY A 128 -2.09 -5.31 -16.87
CA GLY A 128 -3.41 -4.75 -16.59
C GLY A 128 -3.97 -5.15 -15.23
N VAL A 129 -3.11 -5.33 -14.22
CA VAL A 129 -3.54 -5.66 -12.84
C VAL A 129 -3.68 -4.38 -12.04
N THR A 130 -4.88 -4.05 -11.63
CA THR A 130 -5.16 -2.89 -10.76
C THR A 130 -4.48 -3.06 -9.40
N MET A 131 -3.85 -2.01 -8.94
CA MET A 131 -3.10 -1.96 -7.69
C MET A 131 -3.64 -0.84 -6.82
N VAL A 132 -4.18 -1.17 -5.64
CA VAL A 132 -4.63 -0.20 -4.65
C VAL A 132 -3.72 -0.26 -3.44
N SER A 133 -2.90 0.77 -3.23
CA SER A 133 -2.02 0.83 -2.08
C SER A 133 -2.70 1.49 -0.88
N GLN A 134 -2.64 0.83 0.25
CA GLN A 134 -3.16 1.32 1.51
C GLN A 134 -2.22 2.30 2.23
N SER A 135 -0.91 2.36 1.82
CA SER A 135 0.10 3.06 2.63
C SER A 135 1.33 3.60 1.90
N ALA A 136 1.47 3.41 0.58
CA ALA A 136 2.64 3.90 -0.16
C ALA A 136 2.51 5.40 -0.49
N THR A 137 3.33 6.24 0.13
CA THR A 137 3.19 7.70 0.13
C THR A 137 4.15 8.47 -0.78
N ALA A 138 5.22 7.84 -1.33
CA ALA A 138 6.20 8.58 -2.11
C ALA A 138 5.56 9.38 -3.27
N THR A 139 5.92 10.65 -3.37
CA THR A 139 5.33 11.61 -4.33
C THR A 139 5.50 11.17 -5.79
N ASP A 140 6.65 10.60 -6.13
CA ASP A 140 6.97 10.20 -7.51
C ASP A 140 6.14 9.02 -8.02
N LEU A 141 5.49 8.25 -7.15
CA LEU A 141 4.68 7.09 -7.56
C LEU A 141 3.54 7.49 -8.50
N THR A 142 2.98 8.67 -8.34
CA THR A 142 1.88 9.21 -9.12
C THR A 142 2.23 10.52 -9.82
N GLN A 143 3.11 11.35 -9.25
CA GLN A 143 3.37 12.69 -9.75
C GLN A 143 4.52 12.77 -10.79
N ALA A 144 5.33 11.71 -10.93
CA ALA A 144 6.43 11.67 -11.90
C ALA A 144 6.45 10.41 -12.76
N ASP A 145 6.25 9.26 -12.17
CA ASP A 145 6.32 7.94 -12.82
C ASP A 145 4.96 7.24 -12.81
N GLN A 146 3.88 7.97 -13.10
CA GLN A 146 2.52 7.47 -13.12
C GLN A 146 2.36 6.24 -14.01
N VAL A 147 1.53 5.29 -13.56
CA VAL A 147 0.97 4.19 -14.36
C VAL A 147 -0.52 4.12 -14.07
N ASP A 148 -1.33 3.87 -15.08
CA ASP A 148 -2.80 3.95 -14.97
C ASP A 148 -3.37 2.99 -13.90
N VAL A 149 -2.78 1.81 -13.73
CA VAL A 149 -3.26 0.77 -12.79
C VAL A 149 -2.92 1.03 -11.33
N PHE A 150 -2.22 2.09 -10.98
CA PHE A 150 -1.81 2.36 -9.60
C PHE A 150 -2.68 3.43 -8.94
N HIS A 151 -3.35 3.03 -7.88
CA HIS A 151 -4.17 3.87 -7.02
C HIS A 151 -3.70 3.79 -5.56
N ARG A 152 -3.93 4.82 -4.76
CA ARG A 152 -3.61 4.80 -3.33
C ARG A 152 -4.67 5.51 -2.48
N LEU A 153 -4.84 5.01 -1.26
CA LEU A 153 -5.79 5.54 -0.29
C LEU A 153 -5.17 6.54 0.69
N VAL A 154 -3.90 6.85 0.50
CA VAL A 154 -3.13 7.80 1.32
C VAL A 154 -2.62 8.95 0.46
N PRO A 155 -2.42 10.15 1.03
CA PRO A 155 -1.83 11.25 0.30
C PRO A 155 -0.35 11.01 0.02
N TYR A 156 0.23 11.83 -0.84
CA TYR A 156 1.66 11.74 -1.12
C TYR A 156 2.50 12.64 -0.20
N ASP A 157 3.78 12.32 -0.11
CA ASP A 157 4.74 12.83 0.88
C ASP A 157 4.93 14.35 0.89
N ASP A 158 4.62 15.07 -0.19
CA ASP A 158 4.70 16.54 -0.21
C ASP A 158 3.77 17.17 0.83
N TYR A 159 2.60 16.57 1.05
CA TYR A 159 1.68 17.01 2.09
C TYR A 159 2.12 16.55 3.48
N GLN A 160 2.54 15.29 3.61
CA GLN A 160 3.03 14.76 4.88
C GLN A 160 4.26 15.53 5.37
N GLY A 161 5.25 15.76 4.49
CA GLY A 161 6.46 16.50 4.86
C GLY A 161 6.18 17.94 5.26
N SER A 162 5.18 18.58 4.60
CA SER A 162 4.73 19.92 5.00
C SER A 162 4.06 19.90 6.38
N ALA A 163 3.17 18.93 6.64
CA ALA A 163 2.52 18.78 7.96
C ALA A 163 3.55 18.52 9.08
N ILE A 164 4.55 17.66 8.83
CA ILE A 164 5.64 17.39 9.77
C ILE A 164 6.43 18.66 10.08
N ALA A 165 6.81 19.42 9.07
CA ALA A 165 7.56 20.65 9.25
C ALA A 165 6.76 21.72 10.01
N ASN A 166 5.45 21.84 9.73
CA ASN A 166 4.54 22.72 10.46
C ASN A 166 4.41 22.28 11.93
N TYR A 167 4.23 20.98 12.18
CA TYR A 167 4.21 20.45 13.56
C TYR A 167 5.49 20.77 14.32
N LEU A 168 6.65 20.54 13.72
CA LEU A 168 7.95 20.87 14.32
C LEU A 168 8.08 22.37 14.62
N ALA A 169 7.60 23.23 13.70
CA ALA A 169 7.73 24.67 13.85
C ALA A 169 6.73 25.27 14.85
N ASP A 170 5.49 24.82 14.84
CA ASP A 170 4.37 25.50 15.51
C ASP A 170 4.00 24.80 16.82
N GLU A 171 3.93 23.46 16.85
CA GLU A 171 3.57 22.71 18.06
C GLU A 171 4.80 22.44 18.95
N VAL A 172 5.90 21.97 18.36
CA VAL A 172 7.16 21.77 19.08
C VAL A 172 7.87 23.12 19.37
N GLY A 173 7.66 24.12 18.50
CA GLY A 173 8.33 25.41 18.58
C GLY A 173 9.81 25.35 18.20
N ALA A 174 10.20 24.36 17.38
CA ALA A 174 11.59 24.14 17.02
C ALA A 174 12.15 25.27 16.14
N THR A 175 13.40 25.62 16.41
CA THR A 175 14.17 26.64 15.69
C THR A 175 15.44 26.09 15.07
N LYS A 176 15.82 24.88 15.48
CA LYS A 176 17.02 24.14 15.03
C LYS A 176 16.70 22.67 14.84
N VAL A 177 16.19 22.30 13.69
CA VAL A 177 15.84 20.90 13.39
C VAL A 177 17.01 20.18 12.75
N PHE A 178 17.35 19.02 13.28
CA PHE A 178 18.26 18.07 12.64
C PHE A 178 17.44 17.05 11.87
N VAL A 179 17.69 16.90 10.58
CA VAL A 179 16.97 15.99 9.69
C VAL A 179 17.81 14.75 9.44
N VAL A 180 17.22 13.57 9.55
CA VAL A 180 17.85 12.28 9.22
C VAL A 180 16.93 11.50 8.29
N ASP A 181 17.47 10.87 7.26
CA ASP A 181 16.75 9.93 6.41
C ASP A 181 17.50 8.60 6.23
N ASN A 182 16.78 7.54 5.83
CA ASN A 182 17.36 6.22 5.61
C ASN A 182 17.80 5.97 4.16
N SER A 183 17.86 7.00 3.32
CA SER A 183 18.27 6.91 1.90
C SER A 183 17.38 6.01 1.04
N GLU A 184 16.16 5.71 1.47
CA GLU A 184 15.20 4.89 0.73
C GLU A 184 14.18 5.70 -0.05
N ALA A 185 13.43 5.00 -0.88
CA ALA A 185 12.39 5.54 -1.76
C ALA A 185 11.29 6.34 -1.04
N TYR A 186 11.07 6.07 0.26
CA TYR A 186 10.16 6.81 1.12
C TYR A 186 10.90 7.89 1.93
N GLY A 187 11.91 7.51 2.71
CA GLY A 187 12.49 8.39 3.72
C GLY A 187 13.26 9.58 3.15
N GLU A 188 13.99 9.40 2.03
CA GLU A 188 14.77 10.48 1.41
C GLU A 188 13.88 11.59 0.83
N PRO A 189 12.85 11.32 -0.01
CA PRO A 189 11.97 12.36 -0.54
C PRO A 189 11.13 13.06 0.55
N LEU A 190 10.64 12.30 1.54
CA LEU A 190 9.94 12.87 2.67
C LEU A 190 10.82 13.87 3.43
N ALA A 191 12.09 13.50 3.69
CA ALA A 191 13.05 14.39 4.35
C ALA A 191 13.41 15.61 3.48
N ASP A 192 13.46 15.47 2.15
CA ASP A 192 13.65 16.59 1.24
C ASP A 192 12.51 17.60 1.39
N ARG A 193 11.27 17.13 1.49
CA ARG A 193 10.12 18.01 1.66
C ARG A 193 10.09 18.68 3.03
N VAL A 194 10.42 17.94 4.08
CA VAL A 194 10.55 18.51 5.44
C VAL A 194 11.62 19.61 5.48
N GLU A 195 12.80 19.36 4.89
CA GLU A 195 13.89 20.33 4.77
C GLU A 195 13.46 21.59 4.02
N GLU A 196 12.81 21.42 2.85
CA GLU A 196 12.30 22.55 2.04
C GLU A 196 11.34 23.43 2.83
N THR A 197 10.41 22.80 3.55
CA THR A 197 9.38 23.54 4.32
C THR A 197 9.96 24.21 5.57
N LEU A 198 10.90 23.56 6.27
CA LEU A 198 11.58 24.15 7.43
C LEU A 198 12.46 25.33 7.07
N GLY A 199 13.07 25.34 5.88
CA GLY A 199 13.98 26.39 5.43
C GLY A 199 15.12 26.64 6.42
N ASP A 200 15.28 27.88 6.87
CA ASP A 200 16.37 28.30 7.79
C ASP A 200 16.32 27.62 9.19
N LYS A 201 15.22 26.94 9.54
CA LYS A 201 15.12 26.18 10.80
C LYS A 201 15.83 24.83 10.72
N MET A 202 16.08 24.29 9.53
CA MET A 202 16.90 23.09 9.36
C MET A 202 18.38 23.47 9.53
N VAL A 203 19.05 22.86 10.51
CA VAL A 203 20.45 23.20 10.83
C VAL A 203 21.44 22.23 10.23
N GLN A 204 21.05 20.98 10.06
CA GLN A 204 21.87 19.94 9.44
C GLN A 204 21.04 18.75 9.00
N ARG A 205 21.44 18.10 7.90
CA ARG A 205 20.92 16.82 7.45
C ARG A 205 22.00 15.74 7.50
N ASP A 206 21.58 14.53 7.84
CA ASP A 206 22.42 13.32 7.75
C ASP A 206 21.62 12.17 7.11
N LYS A 207 22.34 11.21 6.55
CA LYS A 207 21.76 10.03 5.92
C LYS A 207 22.26 8.78 6.62
N THR A 208 21.36 7.83 6.73
CA THR A 208 21.63 6.49 7.26
C THR A 208 21.36 5.44 6.18
N GLU A 209 21.73 4.20 6.43
CA GLU A 209 21.54 3.10 5.49
C GLU A 209 20.57 2.07 6.09
N VAL A 210 19.87 1.35 5.23
CA VAL A 210 19.00 0.22 5.63
C VAL A 210 19.79 -0.81 6.42
N GLY A 211 19.24 -1.23 7.56
CA GLY A 211 19.88 -2.18 8.47
C GLY A 211 21.04 -1.61 9.29
N GLN A 212 21.24 -0.29 9.26
CA GLN A 212 22.27 0.36 10.11
C GLN A 212 21.87 0.24 11.58
N THR A 213 22.84 -0.16 12.41
CA THR A 213 22.66 -0.34 13.86
C THR A 213 23.59 0.53 14.71
N ASP A 214 24.63 1.11 14.12
CA ASP A 214 25.58 2.02 14.80
C ASP A 214 25.41 3.44 14.22
N PHE A 215 24.93 4.35 15.06
CA PHE A 215 24.67 5.75 14.71
C PHE A 215 25.62 6.73 15.36
N ALA A 216 26.74 6.27 15.94
CA ALA A 216 27.71 7.15 16.60
C ALA A 216 28.19 8.32 15.72
N PRO A 217 28.40 8.17 14.39
CA PRO A 217 28.74 9.31 13.53
C PRO A 217 27.62 10.35 13.43
N THR A 218 26.34 9.90 13.30
CA THR A 218 25.16 10.77 13.27
C THR A 218 24.96 11.47 14.59
N ILE A 219 25.08 10.76 15.71
CA ILE A 219 25.01 11.32 17.07
C ILE A 219 26.06 12.42 17.27
N SER A 220 27.33 12.20 16.84
CA SER A 220 28.37 13.24 16.95
C SER A 220 28.06 14.50 16.15
N LYS A 221 27.36 14.36 15.00
CA LYS A 221 26.88 15.52 14.23
C LYS A 221 25.75 16.23 14.96
N MET A 222 24.81 15.49 15.58
CA MET A 222 23.73 16.06 16.40
C MET A 222 24.27 16.84 17.60
N GLU A 223 25.27 16.27 18.35
CA GLU A 223 25.94 16.97 19.44
C GLU A 223 26.55 18.30 18.98
N SER A 224 27.18 18.30 17.80
CA SER A 224 27.82 19.50 17.25
C SER A 224 26.82 20.55 16.80
N ALA A 225 25.70 20.14 16.21
CA ALA A 225 24.62 21.01 15.73
C ALA A 225 23.78 21.56 16.88
N SER A 226 23.69 20.84 17.99
CA SER A 226 22.85 21.16 19.17
C SER A 226 21.41 21.49 18.76
N PRO A 227 20.68 20.55 18.13
CA PRO A 227 19.32 20.79 17.69
C PRO A 227 18.35 20.86 18.86
N ASP A 228 17.23 21.57 18.66
CA ASP A 228 16.11 21.60 19.57
C ASP A 228 14.95 20.67 19.14
N ALA A 229 15.06 20.02 17.96
CA ALA A 229 14.25 18.90 17.55
C ALA A 229 14.99 18.02 16.51
N VAL A 230 14.60 16.76 16.38
CA VAL A 230 15.12 15.81 15.39
C VAL A 230 13.95 15.24 14.60
N PHE A 231 14.04 15.29 13.26
CA PHE A 231 13.15 14.57 12.36
C PHE A 231 13.86 13.34 11.80
N TYR A 232 13.12 12.22 11.68
CA TYR A 232 13.58 11.01 11.05
C TYR A 232 12.60 10.52 9.97
N GLY A 233 13.07 10.44 8.72
CA GLY A 233 12.38 9.84 7.58
C GLY A 233 12.89 8.43 7.32
N GLY A 234 12.05 7.44 7.59
CA GLY A 234 12.38 6.01 7.42
C GLY A 234 11.52 5.12 8.29
N TYR A 235 12.03 3.93 8.61
CA TYR A 235 11.25 2.88 9.26
C TYR A 235 11.73 2.53 10.67
N ILE A 236 10.93 1.73 11.40
CA ILE A 236 11.13 1.36 12.81
C ILE A 236 12.49 0.69 13.03
N ALA A 237 12.94 -0.13 12.07
CA ALA A 237 14.17 -0.92 12.20
C ALA A 237 15.41 -0.07 12.51
N GLU A 238 15.54 1.10 11.89
CA GLU A 238 16.66 2.02 12.06
C GLU A 238 16.33 3.14 13.07
N ALA A 239 15.07 3.61 13.11
CA ALA A 239 14.65 4.65 14.04
C ALA A 239 14.88 4.27 15.51
N ALA A 240 14.55 3.02 15.87
CA ALA A 240 14.63 2.58 17.25
C ALA A 240 16.06 2.58 17.80
N PRO A 241 17.08 1.99 17.14
CA PRO A 241 18.46 2.08 17.62
C PRO A 241 19.03 3.50 17.52
N LEU A 242 18.64 4.33 16.54
CA LEU A 242 19.02 5.74 16.46
C LEU A 242 18.54 6.51 17.69
N LEU A 243 17.24 6.43 18.01
CA LEU A 243 16.64 7.14 19.13
C LEU A 243 17.25 6.70 20.48
N LYS A 244 17.50 5.39 20.67
CA LYS A 244 18.19 4.89 21.85
C LYS A 244 19.60 5.50 22.01
N GLN A 245 20.40 5.48 20.94
CA GLN A 245 21.75 6.03 20.98
C GLN A 245 21.74 7.54 21.17
N MET A 246 20.74 8.24 20.63
CA MET A 246 20.52 9.67 20.86
C MET A 246 20.28 9.97 22.35
N ARG A 247 19.41 9.22 23.02
CA ARG A 247 19.16 9.35 24.47
C ARG A 247 20.36 8.93 25.31
N ASP A 248 21.07 7.88 24.95
CA ASP A 248 22.30 7.42 25.62
C ASP A 248 23.40 8.48 25.59
N ALA A 249 23.45 9.29 24.53
CA ALA A 249 24.34 10.44 24.39
C ALA A 249 23.86 11.70 25.13
N GLY A 250 22.70 11.64 25.79
CA GLY A 250 22.11 12.77 26.53
C GLY A 250 21.45 13.83 25.65
N ILE A 251 21.11 13.48 24.41
CA ILE A 251 20.37 14.37 23.51
C ILE A 251 18.87 14.17 23.79
N GLU A 252 18.25 15.11 24.49
CA GLU A 252 16.84 15.07 24.91
C GLU A 252 15.89 15.81 23.94
N ALA A 253 16.40 16.28 22.80
CA ALA A 253 15.60 16.97 21.79
C ALA A 253 14.37 16.11 21.38
N PRO A 254 13.16 16.69 21.22
CA PRO A 254 12.01 16.00 20.67
C PRO A 254 12.35 15.24 19.38
N PHE A 255 11.85 14.01 19.29
CA PHE A 255 12.03 13.14 18.11
C PHE A 255 10.69 13.01 17.40
N VAL A 256 10.67 13.35 16.12
CA VAL A 256 9.49 13.28 15.26
C VAL A 256 9.81 12.43 14.05
N GLY A 257 8.95 11.48 13.72
CA GLY A 257 9.09 10.67 12.53
C GLY A 257 7.82 10.69 11.67
N GLY A 258 7.93 10.17 10.45
CA GLY A 258 6.80 9.98 9.55
C GLY A 258 6.02 8.69 9.84
N ASP A 259 5.04 8.40 9.02
CA ASP A 259 4.13 7.24 9.13
C ASP A 259 4.84 5.88 9.02
N GLY A 260 6.04 5.82 8.43
CA GLY A 260 6.91 4.64 8.48
C GLY A 260 7.30 4.19 9.90
N LEU A 261 6.98 4.97 10.92
CA LEU A 261 7.11 4.60 12.33
C LEU A 261 5.76 4.25 12.98
N TYR A 262 4.64 4.40 12.28
CA TYR A 262 3.31 4.14 12.83
C TYR A 262 2.99 2.64 12.82
N GLY A 263 3.51 1.94 13.82
CA GLY A 263 3.30 0.51 14.03
C GLY A 263 3.32 0.16 15.52
N ALA A 264 2.57 -0.86 15.91
CA ALA A 264 2.45 -1.30 17.31
C ALA A 264 3.80 -1.67 17.95
N ASP A 265 4.77 -2.08 17.13
CA ASP A 265 6.11 -2.45 17.62
C ASP A 265 7.02 -1.25 17.90
N PHE A 266 6.67 -0.04 17.44
CA PHE A 266 7.51 1.14 17.64
C PHE A 266 7.82 1.38 19.12
N GLY A 267 6.78 1.45 19.96
CA GLY A 267 6.95 1.67 21.38
C GLY A 267 7.81 0.61 22.08
N ASN A 268 7.60 -0.66 21.74
CA ASN A 268 8.41 -1.77 22.24
C ASN A 268 9.86 -1.68 21.75
N ALA A 269 10.07 -1.31 20.50
CA ALA A 269 11.39 -1.21 19.89
C ALA A 269 12.21 -0.06 20.49
N VAL A 270 11.59 1.08 20.78
CA VAL A 270 12.29 2.25 21.38
C VAL A 270 12.40 2.15 22.90
N GLY A 271 11.46 1.47 23.58
CA GLY A 271 11.40 1.39 25.05
C GLY A 271 11.36 2.77 25.71
N ASP A 272 11.96 2.93 26.89
CA ASP A 272 11.97 4.20 27.65
C ASP A 272 12.60 5.37 26.86
N ALA A 273 13.49 5.09 25.90
CA ALA A 273 14.11 6.10 25.06
C ALA A 273 13.10 6.81 24.14
N GLY A 274 12.01 6.16 23.85
CA GLY A 274 10.97 6.66 22.96
C GLY A 274 9.85 7.43 23.67
N GLU A 275 9.91 7.59 24.98
CA GLU A 275 8.87 8.35 25.69
C GLU A 275 8.75 9.77 25.14
N GLY A 276 7.55 10.16 24.75
CA GLY A 276 7.29 11.47 24.14
C GLY A 276 7.76 11.63 22.69
N ALA A 277 8.27 10.59 22.03
CA ALA A 277 8.51 10.61 20.58
C ALA A 277 7.17 10.70 19.82
N VAL A 278 7.16 11.43 18.71
CA VAL A 278 5.96 11.67 17.92
C VAL A 278 6.08 11.01 16.56
N VAL A 279 5.01 10.39 16.12
CA VAL A 279 4.87 9.80 14.78
C VAL A 279 3.73 10.53 14.06
N MET A 280 4.02 11.06 12.87
CA MET A 280 3.03 11.71 12.02
C MET A 280 2.47 10.72 11.03
N CYS A 281 1.14 10.56 10.99
CA CYS A 281 0.46 9.63 10.07
C CYS A 281 -0.67 10.33 9.30
N PRO A 282 -0.81 10.07 7.98
CA PRO A 282 -1.99 10.49 7.22
C PRO A 282 -3.18 9.55 7.47
N CYS A 283 -3.32 9.05 8.67
CA CYS A 283 -4.36 8.13 9.12
C CYS A 283 -5.09 8.73 10.34
N ALA A 284 -6.38 8.88 10.22
CA ALA A 284 -7.21 9.35 11.33
C ALA A 284 -7.31 8.30 12.44
N PRO A 285 -7.42 8.72 13.71
CA PRO A 285 -7.71 7.79 14.79
C PRO A 285 -9.04 7.07 14.54
N ILE A 286 -9.03 5.76 14.73
CA ILE A 286 -10.24 4.94 14.62
C ILE A 286 -11.07 5.13 15.90
N ASP A 287 -12.36 5.41 15.75
CA ASP A 287 -13.29 5.43 16.87
C ASP A 287 -13.43 4.03 17.48
N GLU A 288 -12.97 3.88 18.72
CA GLU A 288 -13.00 2.61 19.46
C GLU A 288 -14.43 2.09 19.70
N GLU A 289 -15.45 2.97 19.66
CA GLU A 289 -16.86 2.60 19.79
C GLU A 289 -17.53 2.28 18.44
N SER A 290 -16.78 2.37 17.32
CA SER A 290 -17.32 2.05 15.98
C SER A 290 -17.60 0.55 15.80
N THR A 291 -18.54 0.24 14.91
CA THR A 291 -18.82 -1.16 14.53
C THR A 291 -17.56 -1.82 13.95
N PHE A 292 -16.78 -1.09 13.16
CA PHE A 292 -15.52 -1.61 12.60
C PHE A 292 -14.53 -2.04 13.69
N ALA A 293 -14.30 -1.20 14.69
CA ALA A 293 -13.38 -1.53 15.78
C ALA A 293 -13.85 -2.78 16.56
N ALA A 294 -15.16 -2.88 16.82
CA ALA A 294 -15.75 -4.02 17.52
C ALA A 294 -15.63 -5.32 16.69
N ASP A 295 -15.94 -5.27 15.40
CA ASP A 295 -15.86 -6.43 14.50
C ASP A 295 -14.43 -6.88 14.30
N TYR A 296 -13.50 -5.92 14.13
CA TYR A 296 -12.06 -6.18 14.00
C TYR A 296 -11.51 -6.87 15.25
N GLU A 297 -11.81 -6.35 16.45
CA GLU A 297 -11.37 -6.96 17.71
C GLU A 297 -11.97 -8.35 17.90
N ALA A 298 -13.23 -8.55 17.51
CA ALA A 298 -13.88 -9.85 17.61
C ALA A 298 -13.25 -10.90 16.70
N GLU A 299 -12.79 -10.52 15.50
CA GLU A 299 -12.20 -11.44 14.53
C GLU A 299 -10.72 -11.69 14.81
N PHE A 300 -9.93 -10.66 15.11
CA PHE A 300 -8.47 -10.76 15.21
C PHE A 300 -7.93 -10.71 16.64
N GLY A 301 -8.77 -10.38 17.63
CA GLY A 301 -8.38 -10.39 19.06
C GLY A 301 -7.48 -9.20 19.47
N ALA A 302 -7.40 -8.17 18.65
CA ALA A 302 -6.66 -6.93 18.88
C ALA A 302 -7.44 -5.74 18.33
N ALA A 303 -7.22 -4.54 18.87
CA ALA A 303 -7.76 -3.32 18.29
C ALA A 303 -7.15 -3.05 16.91
N PRO A 304 -7.89 -2.40 15.99
CA PRO A 304 -7.36 -2.03 14.68
C PRO A 304 -6.15 -1.11 14.80
N GLY A 305 -5.10 -1.44 14.06
CA GLY A 305 -3.81 -0.71 14.06
C GLY A 305 -3.59 0.11 12.79
N ALA A 306 -2.32 0.32 12.48
CA ALA A 306 -1.88 1.10 11.32
C ALA A 306 -2.56 0.65 10.03
N TYR A 307 -3.18 1.59 9.33
CA TYR A 307 -3.82 1.36 8.02
C TYR A 307 -4.88 0.25 7.96
N ALA A 308 -5.43 -0.17 9.12
CA ALA A 308 -6.48 -1.19 9.16
C ALA A 308 -7.73 -0.76 8.39
N ALA A 309 -8.13 0.51 8.52
CA ALA A 309 -9.25 1.08 7.79
C ALA A 309 -8.95 1.19 6.29
N GLU A 310 -7.76 1.62 5.91
CA GLU A 310 -7.32 1.70 4.52
C GLU A 310 -7.23 0.32 3.86
N GLY A 311 -6.83 -0.71 4.61
CA GLY A 311 -6.83 -2.10 4.13
C GLY A 311 -8.25 -2.62 3.87
N PHE A 312 -9.18 -2.30 4.77
CA PHE A 312 -10.61 -2.59 4.60
C PHE A 312 -11.16 -1.89 3.35
N ASP A 313 -10.88 -0.60 3.20
CA ASP A 313 -11.33 0.19 2.06
C ASP A 313 -10.73 -0.30 0.73
N ALA A 314 -9.44 -0.65 0.70
CA ALA A 314 -8.79 -1.18 -0.48
C ALA A 314 -9.46 -2.48 -1.00
N MET A 315 -9.82 -3.38 -0.09
CA MET A 315 -10.58 -4.58 -0.45
C MET A 315 -11.99 -4.21 -0.90
N SER A 316 -12.65 -3.28 -0.22
CA SER A 316 -14.02 -2.85 -0.55
C SER A 316 -14.13 -2.28 -1.96
N VAL A 317 -13.09 -1.57 -2.46
CA VAL A 317 -13.02 -1.09 -3.84
C VAL A 317 -13.10 -2.25 -4.84
N PHE A 318 -12.31 -3.31 -4.64
CA PHE A 318 -12.33 -4.48 -5.52
C PHE A 318 -13.65 -5.25 -5.44
N LEU A 319 -14.20 -5.41 -4.24
CA LEU A 319 -15.49 -6.10 -4.05
C LEU A 319 -16.63 -5.33 -4.70
N ALA A 320 -16.62 -4.00 -4.62
CA ALA A 320 -17.60 -3.14 -5.29
C ALA A 320 -17.51 -3.27 -6.83
N ALA A 321 -16.30 -3.41 -7.41
CA ALA A 321 -16.15 -3.66 -8.82
C ALA A 321 -16.83 -4.97 -9.25
N LEU A 322 -16.69 -6.03 -8.46
CA LEU A 322 -17.34 -7.31 -8.71
C LEU A 322 -18.87 -7.24 -8.57
N ASP A 323 -19.37 -6.47 -7.61
CA ASP A 323 -20.80 -6.22 -7.41
C ASP A 323 -21.40 -5.42 -8.58
N ASP A 324 -20.62 -4.52 -9.21
CA ASP A 324 -21.01 -3.80 -10.43
C ASP A 324 -20.91 -4.65 -11.70
N GLY A 325 -20.38 -5.88 -11.60
CA GLY A 325 -20.32 -6.84 -12.69
C GLY A 325 -18.98 -6.93 -13.41
N ALA A 326 -17.89 -6.36 -12.86
CA ALA A 326 -16.54 -6.54 -13.38
C ALA A 326 -16.13 -8.03 -13.35
N ARG A 327 -15.55 -8.53 -14.45
CA ARG A 327 -15.13 -9.94 -14.57
C ARG A 327 -13.76 -10.12 -15.19
N THR A 328 -13.15 -9.01 -15.63
CA THR A 328 -11.81 -8.99 -16.21
C THR A 328 -10.98 -7.91 -15.50
N ARG A 329 -9.65 -7.96 -15.67
CA ARG A 329 -8.73 -6.91 -15.19
C ARG A 329 -9.08 -5.54 -15.76
N GLU A 330 -9.46 -5.50 -17.05
CA GLU A 330 -9.87 -4.27 -17.74
C GLU A 330 -11.16 -3.68 -17.12
N ASP A 331 -12.14 -4.53 -16.79
CA ASP A 331 -13.38 -4.08 -16.15
C ASP A 331 -13.11 -3.54 -14.74
N VAL A 332 -12.22 -4.21 -13.97
CA VAL A 332 -11.84 -3.77 -12.62
C VAL A 332 -11.12 -2.43 -12.67
N GLU A 333 -10.16 -2.26 -13.58
CA GLU A 333 -9.44 -0.99 -13.74
C GLU A 333 -10.40 0.15 -14.09
N ALA A 334 -11.24 -0.06 -15.11
CA ALA A 334 -12.21 0.95 -15.52
C ALA A 334 -13.19 1.34 -14.40
N PHE A 335 -13.56 0.38 -13.55
CA PHE A 335 -14.41 0.67 -12.38
C PHE A 335 -13.66 1.45 -11.30
N VAL A 336 -12.41 1.09 -11.03
CA VAL A 336 -11.60 1.74 -9.98
C VAL A 336 -11.24 3.17 -10.36
N ASP A 337 -10.94 3.45 -11.63
CA ASP A 337 -10.70 4.80 -12.14
C ASP A 337 -11.87 5.76 -11.88
N ASP A 338 -13.11 5.28 -12.04
CA ASP A 338 -14.33 6.05 -11.83
C ASP A 338 -14.91 5.90 -10.41
N TYR A 339 -14.22 5.18 -9.50
CA TYR A 339 -14.73 4.88 -8.17
C TYR A 339 -14.93 6.13 -7.33
N SER A 340 -16.09 6.26 -6.72
CA SER A 340 -16.40 7.31 -5.75
C SER A 340 -17.44 6.82 -4.75
N ALA A 341 -17.01 6.66 -3.49
CA ALA A 341 -17.89 6.25 -2.39
C ALA A 341 -17.34 6.70 -1.03
N GLU A 342 -18.24 6.74 -0.05
CA GLU A 342 -17.84 6.87 1.36
C GLU A 342 -17.14 5.58 1.78
N GLY A 343 -15.88 5.66 2.15
CA GLY A 343 -15.12 4.56 2.73
C GLY A 343 -15.19 4.55 4.25
N LEU A 344 -14.52 3.62 4.86
CA LEU A 344 -14.37 3.55 6.31
C LEU A 344 -13.37 4.61 6.81
N SER A 345 -12.28 4.79 6.10
CA SER A 345 -11.22 5.74 6.45
C SER A 345 -11.54 7.17 6.02
N LYS A 346 -12.19 7.34 4.87
CA LYS A 346 -12.47 8.63 4.23
C LYS A 346 -13.44 8.48 3.05
N GLU A 347 -13.91 9.58 2.48
CA GLU A 347 -14.46 9.56 1.13
C GLU A 347 -13.38 9.19 0.13
N ILE A 348 -13.61 8.12 -0.63
CA ILE A 348 -12.66 7.59 -1.62
C ILE A 348 -13.14 8.01 -3.00
N ALA A 349 -12.29 8.72 -3.70
CA ALA A 349 -12.37 8.97 -5.12
C ALA A 349 -10.93 9.10 -5.63
N PHE A 350 -10.67 8.67 -6.85
CA PHE A 350 -9.32 8.78 -7.41
C PHE A 350 -9.29 9.91 -8.45
N ASP A 351 -8.22 10.68 -8.45
CA ASP A 351 -7.94 11.66 -9.50
C ASP A 351 -7.29 10.99 -10.72
N GLU A 352 -6.98 11.79 -11.76
CA GLU A 352 -6.35 11.30 -12.99
C GLU A 352 -4.97 10.65 -12.78
N ASN A 353 -4.39 10.75 -11.59
CA ASN A 353 -3.12 10.15 -11.21
C ASN A 353 -3.27 8.93 -10.31
N GLY A 354 -4.49 8.57 -9.91
CA GLY A 354 -4.77 7.51 -8.95
C GLY A 354 -4.61 7.92 -7.48
N ASP A 355 -4.55 9.23 -7.19
CA ASP A 355 -4.47 9.77 -5.84
C ASP A 355 -5.86 10.11 -5.29
N VAL A 356 -6.06 9.90 -3.98
CA VAL A 356 -7.24 10.45 -3.29
C VAL A 356 -7.12 11.99 -3.17
N PRO A 357 -8.25 12.74 -3.21
CA PRO A 357 -8.23 14.19 -3.00
C PRO A 357 -7.59 14.55 -1.67
N GLN A 358 -6.60 15.43 -1.70
CA GLN A 358 -5.79 15.77 -0.54
C GLN A 358 -6.59 16.46 0.57
N GLU A 359 -7.67 17.16 0.23
CA GLU A 359 -8.61 17.79 1.15
C GLU A 359 -9.42 16.80 1.99
N ASN A 360 -9.48 15.53 1.58
CA ASN A 360 -10.19 14.47 2.29
C ASN A 360 -9.27 13.72 3.27
N VAL A 361 -8.02 14.16 3.43
CA VAL A 361 -7.05 13.48 4.28
C VAL A 361 -6.67 14.32 5.48
N SER A 362 -6.76 13.73 6.66
CA SER A 362 -6.27 14.29 7.92
C SER A 362 -4.88 13.76 8.25
N TYR A 363 -4.01 14.64 8.73
CA TYR A 363 -2.70 14.27 9.29
C TYR A 363 -2.75 14.35 10.79
N TRP A 364 -2.33 13.30 11.45
CA TRP A 364 -2.37 13.21 12.91
C TRP A 364 -0.97 13.01 13.49
N ALA A 365 -0.68 13.74 14.55
CA ALA A 365 0.46 13.48 15.42
C ALA A 365 0.06 12.46 16.47
N TYR A 366 0.81 11.37 16.55
CA TYR A 366 0.66 10.33 17.57
C TYR A 366 1.87 10.35 18.48
N LYS A 367 1.63 10.53 19.77
CA LYS A 367 2.68 10.57 20.77
C LYS A 367 2.87 9.21 21.41
N ASN A 368 4.11 8.78 21.55
CA ASN A 368 4.44 7.56 22.28
C ASN A 368 4.36 7.82 23.79
N GLU A 369 3.37 7.21 24.44
CA GLU A 369 3.14 7.27 25.88
C GLU A 369 3.14 5.85 26.47
N GLY A 370 4.15 5.55 27.29
CA GLY A 370 4.28 4.22 27.89
C GLY A 370 4.40 3.08 26.89
N GLY A 371 4.92 3.33 25.69
CA GLY A 371 5.09 2.33 24.62
C GLY A 371 3.88 2.20 23.66
N THR A 372 2.88 3.07 23.79
CA THR A 372 1.71 3.10 22.92
C THR A 372 1.64 4.44 22.18
N LEU A 373 1.34 4.41 20.88
CA LEU A 373 1.09 5.61 20.09
C LEU A 373 -0.35 6.10 20.36
N VAL A 374 -0.48 7.26 20.97
CA VAL A 374 -1.77 7.89 21.34
C VAL A 374 -1.98 9.13 20.47
N PRO A 375 -3.15 9.34 19.87
CA PRO A 375 -3.42 10.53 19.08
C PRO A 375 -3.32 11.78 19.93
N GLU A 376 -2.57 12.78 19.47
CA GLU A 376 -2.31 14.04 20.18
C GLU A 376 -3.05 15.20 19.53
N VAL A 377 -2.81 15.46 18.24
CA VAL A 377 -3.38 16.59 17.52
C VAL A 377 -3.47 16.33 16.02
N GLU A 378 -4.52 16.86 15.42
CA GLU A 378 -4.63 16.92 13.95
C GLU A 378 -3.78 18.10 13.43
N VAL A 379 -3.02 17.85 12.38
CA VAL A 379 -2.07 18.81 11.79
C VAL A 379 -2.47 19.13 10.36
N THR A 380 -2.44 20.39 10.00
CA THR A 380 -2.70 20.84 8.61
C THR A 380 -1.38 20.96 7.85
N PRO A 381 -1.30 20.49 6.59
CA PRO A 381 -0.12 20.60 5.72
C PRO A 381 0.31 22.02 5.42
#